data_4c8f9b3d57ddfe9115d29497b97057f7
#
_entry.id   4c8f9b3d57ddfe9115d29497b97057f7
#
_cell.length_a   1.000
_cell.length_b   1.000
_cell.length_c   1.000
_cell.angle_alpha   90.00
_cell.angle_beta   90.00
_cell.angle_gamma   90.00
#
_symmetry.space_group_name_H-M   'P 1'
#
loop_
_entity.id
_entity.type
_entity.pdbx_description
1 polymer ?
#
loop_
_entity_poly.entity_id
_entity_poly.type
_entity_poly.pdbx_seq_one_letter_code
_entity_poly.pdbx_strand_id
1 'polypeptide(L)'
;MARLVAYVGIWLIFAVFLAGFVGRGPIEYYRLMNKGQRVEGVAIARELHQQIKYSFTDGKQEYTAVGMVGLGTPEFEEISLGDHLPVYYLPDSPAINCLGDPRQLLRNELPIAIAAPLLFPTFLVIAIEMKRQAKKTKPTRT
;
A
#
# COMPACT_ATOMS: atom_id res chain seq x y z
N MET A 1 9.39 -30.04 -19.80
CA MET A 1 9.77 -28.63 -20.10
C MET A 1 8.58 -27.70 -20.29
N ALA A 2 7.62 -27.93 -21.18
CA ALA A 2 6.49 -27.02 -21.45
C ALA A 2 5.69 -26.57 -20.18
N ARG A 3 5.51 -27.47 -19.21
CA ARG A 3 4.77 -27.16 -17.96
C ARG A 3 5.52 -26.23 -17.04
N LEU A 4 6.83 -26.40 -16.90
CA LEU A 4 7.66 -25.53 -16.08
C LEU A 4 7.63 -24.10 -16.65
N VAL A 5 7.72 -23.98 -17.97
CA VAL A 5 7.63 -22.70 -18.66
C VAL A 5 6.26 -22.03 -18.41
N ALA A 6 5.16 -22.80 -18.46
CA ALA A 6 3.83 -22.26 -18.16
C ALA A 6 3.70 -21.76 -16.71
N TYR A 7 4.22 -22.51 -15.72
CA TYR A 7 4.18 -22.06 -14.30
C TYR A 7 5.05 -20.83 -14.06
N VAL A 8 6.24 -20.79 -14.66
CA VAL A 8 7.11 -19.60 -14.57
C VAL A 8 6.44 -18.39 -15.22
N GLY A 9 5.79 -18.60 -16.38
CA GLY A 9 5.04 -17.53 -17.05
C GLY A 9 3.89 -16.97 -16.18
N ILE A 10 3.07 -17.85 -15.60
CA ILE A 10 1.98 -17.45 -14.69
C ILE A 10 2.57 -16.71 -13.48
N TRP A 11 3.62 -17.25 -12.86
CA TRP A 11 4.27 -16.65 -11.71
C TRP A 11 4.77 -15.22 -12.02
N LEU A 12 5.47 -15.05 -13.15
CA LEU A 12 5.99 -13.74 -13.56
C LEU A 12 4.87 -12.72 -13.81
N ILE A 13 3.79 -13.10 -14.50
CA ILE A 13 2.66 -12.21 -14.77
C ILE A 13 2.05 -11.72 -13.45
N PHE A 14 1.78 -12.63 -12.51
CA PHE A 14 1.21 -12.26 -11.22
C PHE A 14 2.18 -11.44 -10.37
N ALA A 15 3.47 -11.79 -10.35
CA ALA A 15 4.48 -11.05 -9.62
C ALA A 15 4.61 -9.60 -10.12
N VAL A 16 4.67 -9.40 -11.43
CA VAL A 16 4.74 -8.05 -12.03
C VAL A 16 3.46 -7.26 -11.77
N PHE A 17 2.30 -7.89 -11.91
CA PHE A 17 1.01 -7.25 -11.63
C PHE A 17 0.93 -6.78 -10.17
N LEU A 18 1.25 -7.65 -9.22
CA LEU A 18 1.23 -7.33 -7.79
C LEU A 18 2.28 -6.27 -7.43
N ALA A 19 3.49 -6.37 -7.98
CA ALA A 19 4.54 -5.37 -7.76
C ALA A 19 4.10 -3.97 -8.23
N GLY A 20 3.43 -3.88 -9.38
CA GLY A 20 2.87 -2.63 -9.88
C GLY A 20 1.73 -2.08 -9.04
N PHE A 21 0.92 -2.96 -8.45
CA PHE A 21 -0.21 -2.59 -7.61
C PHE A 21 0.22 -2.15 -6.21
N VAL A 22 1.03 -2.96 -5.53
CA VAL A 22 1.46 -2.73 -4.13
C VAL A 22 2.62 -1.73 -4.04
N GLY A 23 3.42 -1.60 -5.10
CA GLY A 23 4.60 -0.73 -5.11
C GLY A 23 4.31 0.77 -5.21
N ARG A 24 3.08 1.19 -5.49
CA ARG A 24 2.73 2.62 -5.64
C ARG A 24 2.95 3.39 -4.34
N GLY A 25 2.41 2.92 -3.22
CA GLY A 25 2.56 3.56 -1.92
C GLY A 25 4.03 3.80 -1.52
N PRO A 26 4.87 2.75 -1.48
CA PRO A 26 6.30 2.91 -1.19
C PRO A 26 7.04 3.88 -2.12
N ILE A 27 6.71 3.92 -3.42
CA ILE A 27 7.30 4.87 -4.36
C ILE A 27 6.91 6.30 -4.02
N GLU A 28 5.63 6.54 -3.69
CA GLU A 28 5.14 7.86 -3.30
C GLU A 28 5.76 8.32 -1.98
N TYR A 29 5.85 7.45 -0.97
CA TYR A 29 6.52 7.78 0.29
C TYR A 29 8.01 8.05 0.13
N TYR A 30 8.69 7.30 -0.74
CA TYR A 30 10.10 7.58 -1.07
C TYR A 30 10.27 8.97 -1.72
N ARG A 31 9.36 9.35 -2.62
CA ARG A 31 9.36 10.69 -3.23
C ARG A 31 9.06 11.77 -2.19
N LEU A 32 8.07 11.56 -1.32
CA LEU A 32 7.72 12.47 -0.22
C LEU A 32 8.88 12.64 0.77
N MET A 33 9.59 11.57 1.08
CA MET A 33 10.75 11.61 1.97
C MET A 33 11.89 12.49 1.40
N ASN A 34 12.11 12.46 0.08
CA ASN A 34 13.23 13.17 -0.57
C ASN A 34 12.86 14.56 -1.07
N LYS A 35 11.62 14.80 -1.48
CA LYS A 35 11.18 16.04 -2.14
C LYS A 35 9.93 16.66 -1.50
N GLY A 36 9.34 15.98 -0.52
CA GLY A 36 8.13 16.46 0.15
C GLY A 36 8.39 17.68 1.01
N GLN A 37 7.40 18.54 1.09
CA GLN A 37 7.32 19.65 2.04
C GLN A 37 6.36 19.28 3.15
N ARG A 38 6.72 19.66 4.38
CA ARG A 38 5.88 19.48 5.55
C ARG A 38 5.03 20.74 5.75
N VAL A 39 3.74 20.53 5.99
CA VAL A 39 2.79 21.56 6.41
C VAL A 39 1.94 21.03 7.56
N GLU A 40 1.22 21.91 8.22
CA GLU A 40 0.19 21.54 9.16
C GLU A 40 -1.15 21.44 8.44
N GLY A 41 -1.77 20.27 8.50
CA GLY A 41 -3.14 20.07 8.07
C GLY A 41 -4.08 20.07 9.26
N VAL A 42 -5.38 20.17 8.99
CA VAL A 42 -6.44 20.20 10.02
C VAL A 42 -7.31 18.97 9.85
N ALA A 43 -7.56 18.25 10.93
CA ALA A 43 -8.48 17.12 10.98
C ALA A 43 -9.94 17.62 10.79
N ILE A 44 -10.61 17.17 9.73
CA ILE A 44 -11.96 17.64 9.39
C ILE A 44 -13.05 16.56 9.55
N ALA A 45 -12.68 15.28 9.50
CA ALA A 45 -13.61 14.18 9.79
C ALA A 45 -12.85 12.93 10.24
N ARG A 46 -13.53 12.10 11.03
CA ARG A 46 -13.08 10.73 11.34
C ARG A 46 -13.73 9.76 10.36
N GLU A 47 -12.95 8.92 9.75
CA GLU A 47 -13.40 7.91 8.80
C GLU A 47 -13.27 6.50 9.40
N LEU A 48 -13.76 5.50 8.69
CA LEU A 48 -13.63 4.10 9.10
C LEU A 48 -12.16 3.64 9.04
N HIS A 49 -11.83 2.56 9.76
CA HIS A 49 -10.51 1.92 9.76
C HIS A 49 -9.37 2.82 10.23
N GLN A 50 -9.60 3.63 11.26
CA GLN A 50 -8.60 4.54 11.85
C GLN A 50 -8.04 5.54 10.85
N GLN A 51 -8.88 6.02 9.96
CA GLN A 51 -8.54 7.05 8.99
C GLN A 51 -9.06 8.41 9.44
N ILE A 52 -8.30 9.45 9.13
CA ILE A 52 -8.70 10.85 9.33
C ILE A 52 -8.75 11.53 7.97
N LYS A 53 -9.88 12.19 7.72
CA LYS A 53 -9.97 13.16 6.64
C LYS A 53 -9.40 14.48 7.12
N TYR A 54 -8.48 15.05 6.36
CA TYR A 54 -7.79 16.29 6.72
C TYR A 54 -7.75 17.24 5.54
N SER A 55 -7.64 18.54 5.81
CA SER A 55 -7.34 19.57 4.83
C SER A 55 -5.95 20.16 5.10
N PHE A 56 -5.28 20.61 4.05
CA PHE A 56 -4.04 21.36 4.12
C PHE A 56 -3.94 22.33 2.94
N THR A 57 -3.04 23.31 3.03
CA THR A 57 -2.80 24.29 1.96
C THR A 57 -1.34 24.26 1.52
N ASP A 58 -1.11 24.42 0.23
CA ASP A 58 0.22 24.67 -0.34
C ASP A 58 0.56 26.16 -0.42
N GLY A 59 -0.26 27.01 0.17
CA GLY A 59 -0.17 28.47 0.10
C GLY A 59 -0.90 29.09 -1.09
N LYS A 60 -1.43 28.30 -2.01
CA LYS A 60 -2.20 28.74 -3.19
C LYS A 60 -3.64 28.25 -3.15
N GLN A 61 -3.83 26.98 -2.78
CA GLN A 61 -5.15 26.38 -2.69
C GLN A 61 -5.21 25.37 -1.56
N GLU A 62 -6.43 25.05 -1.16
CA GLU A 62 -6.71 24.05 -0.14
C GLU A 62 -6.93 22.67 -0.79
N TYR A 63 -6.36 21.66 -0.17
CA TYR A 63 -6.48 20.26 -0.56
C TYR A 63 -7.13 19.46 0.56
N THR A 64 -7.88 18.45 0.20
CA THR A 64 -8.47 17.51 1.15
C THR A 64 -8.02 16.10 0.81
N ALA A 65 -7.63 15.35 1.82
CA ALA A 65 -7.21 13.96 1.66
C ALA A 65 -7.66 13.12 2.86
N VAL A 66 -7.47 11.79 2.74
CA VAL A 66 -7.71 10.83 3.82
C VAL A 66 -6.44 10.05 4.06
N GLY A 67 -6.04 9.91 5.31
CA GLY A 67 -4.83 9.18 5.69
C GLY A 67 -5.03 8.35 6.96
N MET A 68 -4.23 7.30 7.07
CA MET A 68 -4.13 6.52 8.31
C MET A 68 -3.29 7.27 9.34
N VAL A 69 -3.62 7.09 10.61
CA VAL A 69 -2.91 7.69 11.75
C VAL A 69 -2.03 6.65 12.48
N GLY A 70 -1.24 7.09 13.47
CA GLY A 70 -0.37 6.21 14.26
C GLY A 70 1.07 6.10 13.74
N LEU A 71 1.38 6.59 12.53
CA LEU A 71 2.73 6.59 11.96
C LEU A 71 3.26 8.02 11.83
N GLY A 72 3.75 8.58 12.95
CA GLY A 72 4.21 9.97 13.02
C GLY A 72 3.08 10.98 13.27
N THR A 73 1.90 10.50 13.69
CA THR A 73 0.76 11.27 14.22
C THR A 73 0.37 10.71 15.57
N PRO A 74 -0.44 11.42 16.38
CA PRO A 74 -1.12 10.82 17.54
C PRO A 74 -1.97 9.61 17.14
N GLU A 75 -2.35 8.80 18.14
CA GLU A 75 -3.27 7.68 17.94
C GLU A 75 -4.68 8.18 17.56
N PHE A 76 -5.45 7.32 16.87
CA PHE A 76 -6.77 7.72 16.36
C PHE A 76 -7.73 8.24 17.42
N GLU A 77 -7.68 7.65 18.62
CA GLU A 77 -8.51 8.01 19.75
C GLU A 77 -8.18 9.39 20.33
N GLU A 78 -6.93 9.83 20.17
CA GLU A 78 -6.42 11.09 20.71
C GLU A 78 -6.71 12.28 19.78
N ILE A 79 -7.03 12.03 18.50
CA ILE A 79 -7.25 13.08 17.52
C ILE A 79 -8.69 13.59 17.59
N SER A 80 -8.83 14.88 17.80
CA SER A 80 -10.11 15.61 17.73
C SER A 80 -10.26 16.35 16.40
N LEU A 81 -11.51 16.66 16.02
CA LEU A 81 -11.75 17.51 14.85
C LEU A 81 -11.22 18.92 15.13
N GLY A 82 -10.51 19.48 14.18
CA GLY A 82 -9.81 20.75 14.33
C GLY A 82 -8.35 20.63 14.77
N ASP A 83 -7.89 19.45 15.16
CA ASP A 83 -6.49 19.26 15.54
C ASP A 83 -5.55 19.44 14.34
N HIS A 84 -4.38 20.01 14.64
CA HIS A 84 -3.31 20.16 13.67
C HIS A 84 -2.48 18.91 13.56
N LEU A 85 -2.31 18.41 12.35
CA LEU A 85 -1.60 17.17 12.05
C LEU A 85 -0.48 17.40 11.04
N PRO A 86 0.67 16.71 11.17
CA PRO A 86 1.75 16.85 10.20
C PRO A 86 1.36 16.18 8.87
N VAL A 87 1.35 16.96 7.80
CA VAL A 87 1.09 16.51 6.44
C VAL A 87 2.34 16.75 5.59
N TYR A 88 2.73 15.76 4.80
CA TYR A 88 3.77 15.88 3.80
C TYR A 88 3.14 15.80 2.42
N TYR A 89 3.52 16.71 1.52
CA TYR A 89 3.03 16.75 0.14
C TYR A 89 4.16 17.06 -0.85
N LEU A 90 3.99 16.64 -2.10
CA LEU A 90 4.91 17.01 -3.19
C LEU A 90 4.51 18.36 -3.78
N PRO A 91 5.39 19.40 -3.78
CA PRO A 91 5.06 20.72 -4.34
C PRO A 91 4.64 20.69 -5.80
N ASP A 92 5.25 19.80 -6.59
CA ASP A 92 4.94 19.64 -8.02
C ASP A 92 3.63 18.87 -8.27
N SER A 93 3.12 18.17 -7.25
CA SER A 93 1.90 17.35 -7.33
C SER A 93 1.28 17.17 -5.94
N PRO A 94 0.56 18.18 -5.40
CA PRO A 94 0.01 18.16 -4.03
C PRO A 94 -1.02 17.06 -3.80
N ALA A 95 -1.58 16.47 -4.85
CA ALA A 95 -2.40 15.26 -4.75
C ALA A 95 -1.63 14.06 -4.19
N ILE A 96 -0.29 14.05 -4.32
CA ILE A 96 0.59 13.08 -3.68
C ILE A 96 0.98 13.66 -2.31
N ASN A 97 0.32 13.16 -1.29
CA ASN A 97 0.51 13.60 0.08
C ASN A 97 0.32 12.42 1.04
N CYS A 98 0.79 12.57 2.27
CA CYS A 98 0.51 11.64 3.35
C CYS A 98 0.36 12.36 4.68
N LEU A 99 -0.41 11.75 5.55
CA LEU A 99 -0.52 12.12 6.96
C LEU A 99 0.59 11.42 7.76
N GLY A 100 1.30 12.14 8.60
CA GLY A 100 2.40 11.60 9.40
C GLY A 100 3.74 11.53 8.67
N ASP A 101 4.69 10.76 9.22
CA ASP A 101 6.06 10.69 8.70
C ASP A 101 6.19 9.71 7.51
N PRO A 102 6.52 10.17 6.30
CA PRO A 102 6.68 9.30 5.13
C PRO A 102 7.77 8.24 5.30
N ARG A 103 8.76 8.45 6.18
CA ARG A 103 9.80 7.44 6.48
C ARG A 103 9.22 6.26 7.23
N GLN A 104 8.36 6.52 8.20
CA GLN A 104 7.69 5.47 8.98
C GLN A 104 6.70 4.70 8.10
N LEU A 105 5.93 5.40 7.27
CA LEU A 105 5.01 4.80 6.30
C LEU A 105 5.76 3.90 5.31
N LEU A 106 6.85 4.39 4.73
CA LEU A 106 7.70 3.60 3.83
C LEU A 106 8.23 2.34 4.53
N ARG A 107 8.77 2.47 5.74
CA ARG A 107 9.33 1.35 6.51
C ARG A 107 8.27 0.30 6.84
N ASN A 108 7.03 0.71 7.06
CA ASN A 108 5.92 -0.19 7.37
C ASN A 108 5.41 -0.92 6.12
N GLU A 109 5.31 -0.26 4.97
CA GLU A 109 4.77 -0.83 3.75
C GLU A 109 5.79 -1.59 2.91
N LEU A 110 7.07 -1.23 2.97
CA LEU A 110 8.12 -1.82 2.14
C LEU A 110 8.24 -3.35 2.26
N PRO A 111 8.18 -3.96 3.47
CA PRO A 111 8.23 -5.41 3.60
C PRO A 111 7.07 -6.12 2.89
N ILE A 112 5.87 -5.57 2.97
CA ILE A 112 4.67 -6.13 2.31
C ILE A 112 4.78 -5.96 0.79
N ALA A 113 5.25 -4.80 0.33
CA ALA A 113 5.44 -4.52 -1.09
C ALA A 113 6.47 -5.45 -1.76
N ILE A 114 7.44 -5.95 -1.01
CA ILE A 114 8.42 -6.93 -1.49
C ILE A 114 7.86 -8.37 -1.34
N ALA A 115 7.29 -8.69 -0.18
CA ALA A 115 6.88 -10.05 0.12
C ALA A 115 5.65 -10.49 -0.70
N ALA A 116 4.67 -9.64 -0.90
CA ALA A 116 3.43 -10.00 -1.58
C ALA A 116 3.66 -10.48 -3.04
N PRO A 117 4.44 -9.78 -3.90
CA PRO A 117 4.72 -10.24 -5.25
C PRO A 117 5.50 -11.54 -5.33
N LEU A 118 6.28 -11.88 -4.30
CA LEU A 118 7.07 -13.11 -4.27
C LEU A 118 6.26 -14.29 -3.72
N LEU A 119 5.56 -14.10 -2.61
CA LEU A 119 4.90 -15.18 -1.89
C LEU A 119 3.57 -15.57 -2.55
N PHE A 120 2.74 -14.61 -2.94
CA PHE A 120 1.42 -14.90 -3.47
C PHE A 120 1.44 -15.75 -4.75
N PRO A 121 2.23 -15.42 -5.80
CA PRO A 121 2.33 -16.27 -6.99
C PRO A 121 2.91 -17.65 -6.68
N THR A 122 3.82 -17.74 -5.71
CA THR A 122 4.41 -19.02 -5.28
C THR A 122 3.34 -19.92 -4.67
N PHE A 123 2.53 -19.42 -3.74
CA PHE A 123 1.42 -20.17 -3.17
C PHE A 123 0.39 -20.57 -4.22
N LEU A 124 0.09 -19.69 -5.19
CA LEU A 124 -0.83 -19.98 -6.27
C LEU A 124 -0.35 -21.17 -7.12
N VAL A 125 0.91 -21.18 -7.52
CA VAL A 125 1.50 -22.29 -8.30
C VAL A 125 1.46 -23.59 -7.53
N ILE A 126 1.82 -23.58 -6.23
CA ILE A 126 1.74 -24.74 -5.35
C ILE A 126 0.31 -25.26 -5.26
N ALA A 127 -0.67 -24.40 -5.04
CA ALA A 127 -2.08 -24.78 -4.93
C ALA A 127 -2.62 -25.41 -6.22
N ILE A 128 -2.24 -24.88 -7.39
CA ILE A 128 -2.60 -25.45 -8.70
C ILE A 128 -2.03 -26.85 -8.83
N GLU A 129 -0.77 -27.08 -8.47
CA GLU A 129 -0.13 -28.38 -8.60
C GLU A 129 -0.72 -29.42 -7.61
N MET A 130 -0.97 -29.04 -6.37
CA MET A 130 -1.65 -29.88 -5.38
C MET A 130 -3.05 -30.32 -5.85
N LYS A 131 -3.85 -29.39 -6.35
CA LYS A 131 -5.20 -29.67 -6.87
C LYS A 131 -5.17 -30.64 -8.07
N ARG A 132 -4.12 -30.54 -8.87
CA ARG A 132 -3.90 -31.40 -10.02
C ARG A 132 -3.48 -32.81 -9.63
N GLN A 133 -2.61 -32.95 -8.64
CA GLN A 133 -2.18 -34.26 -8.13
C GLN A 133 -3.38 -35.00 -7.48
N ALA A 134 -4.20 -34.29 -6.71
CA ALA A 134 -5.41 -34.85 -6.12
C ALA A 134 -6.42 -35.39 -7.16
N LYS A 135 -6.48 -34.79 -8.36
CA LYS A 135 -7.33 -35.33 -9.45
C LYS A 135 -6.79 -36.61 -10.07
N LYS A 136 -5.46 -36.82 -10.07
CA LYS A 136 -4.84 -38.05 -10.62
C LYS A 136 -4.97 -39.25 -9.70
N THR A 137 -5.10 -39.03 -8.39
CA THR A 137 -5.20 -40.11 -7.38
C THR A 137 -6.62 -40.57 -7.13
N LYS A 138 -7.66 -39.98 -7.72
CA LYS A 138 -9.02 -40.50 -7.65
C LYS A 138 -9.12 -41.77 -8.54
N PRO A 139 -9.31 -42.99 -7.96
CA PRO A 139 -9.53 -44.20 -8.75
C PRO A 139 -10.84 -44.04 -9.54
N THR A 140 -10.80 -44.42 -10.82
CA THR A 140 -12.00 -44.57 -11.65
C THR A 140 -12.86 -45.63 -10.98
N ARG A 141 -13.97 -45.28 -10.33
CA ARG A 141 -14.97 -46.23 -9.89
C ARG A 141 -15.61 -46.78 -11.17
N THR A 142 -15.23 -47.97 -11.55
CA THR A 142 -16.00 -48.86 -12.44
C THR A 142 -17.14 -49.44 -11.67
#